data_e6e83eaa7d742e9c11ee4932cad348a8
#
_entry.id   e6e83eaa7d742e9c11ee4932cad348a8
#
_cell.length_a   1.000
_cell.length_b   1.000
_cell.length_c   1.000
_cell.angle_alpha   90.00
_cell.angle_beta   90.00
_cell.angle_gamma   90.00
#
_symmetry.space_group_name_H-M   'P 1'
#
loop_
_entity.id
_entity.type
_entity.pdbx_description
1 polymer ?
#
loop_
_entity_poly.entity_id
_entity_poly.type
_entity_poly.pdbx_seq_one_letter_code
_entity_poly.pdbx_strand_id
1 'polypeptide(L)'
;MKALYFLAPTLASTHDVSDDLHEVGVEDFYLHVICKDESGLRKQHIHSSNYLETLDVVRDGFIGAALGLAAGLIGVALLKYFDPFGPEYEVPVYVYAILVAVATLFGAWEGGLAGIGAENKKLARFHDDIEAGKFVVLVYVRKQLEEAVVKMMKERHPEAELVGVDSHFINPFSKVSRLGGDGAGAAGTLKKA
;
A
#
# COMPACT_ATOMS: atom_id res chain seq x y z
N MET A 1 -6.91 9.56 -7.96
CA MET A 1 -5.47 9.78 -7.77
C MET A 1 -4.75 8.56 -8.28
N LYS A 2 -3.55 8.73 -8.83
CA LYS A 2 -2.65 7.63 -9.22
C LYS A 2 -1.40 7.73 -8.38
N ALA A 3 -0.77 6.59 -8.14
CA ALA A 3 0.55 6.53 -7.54
C ALA A 3 1.59 6.26 -8.64
N LEU A 4 2.58 7.13 -8.75
CA LEU A 4 3.71 7.02 -9.67
C LEU A 4 4.93 6.62 -8.85
N TYR A 5 5.68 5.63 -9.33
CA TYR A 5 6.89 5.11 -8.69
C TYR A 5 8.08 5.45 -9.57
N PHE A 6 8.94 6.33 -9.08
CA PHE A 6 10.20 6.68 -9.73
C PHE A 6 11.36 6.06 -8.96
N LEU A 7 12.40 5.66 -9.68
CA LEU A 7 13.61 5.08 -9.10
C LEU A 7 14.77 6.05 -9.28
N ALA A 8 15.18 6.72 -8.22
CA ALA A 8 16.32 7.64 -8.22
C ALA A 8 17.59 6.90 -7.76
N PRO A 9 18.75 7.15 -8.41
CA PRO A 9 19.98 6.42 -8.13
C PRO A 9 20.71 6.90 -6.87
N THR A 10 20.51 8.15 -6.44
CA THR A 10 21.24 8.77 -5.33
C THR A 10 20.35 9.63 -4.46
N LEU A 11 20.81 9.88 -3.23
CA LEU A 11 20.12 10.79 -2.30
C LEU A 11 20.07 12.24 -2.85
N ALA A 12 21.12 12.70 -3.53
CA ALA A 12 21.14 14.03 -4.14
C ALA A 12 20.09 14.16 -5.24
N SER A 13 20.02 13.19 -6.17
CA SER A 13 18.96 13.17 -7.19
C SER A 13 17.57 13.11 -6.56
N THR A 14 17.40 12.38 -5.45
CA THR A 14 16.12 12.30 -4.73
C THR A 14 15.72 13.66 -4.14
N HIS A 15 16.67 14.41 -3.61
CA HIS A 15 16.43 15.76 -3.10
C HIS A 15 16.00 16.70 -4.23
N ASP A 16 16.74 16.74 -5.33
CA ASP A 16 16.44 17.60 -6.49
C ASP A 16 15.06 17.26 -7.07
N VAL A 17 14.72 15.96 -7.18
CA VAL A 17 13.40 15.47 -7.58
C VAL A 17 12.31 15.95 -6.61
N SER A 18 12.56 15.92 -5.30
CA SER A 18 11.59 16.39 -4.29
C SER A 18 11.29 17.87 -4.46
N ASP A 19 12.33 18.69 -4.62
CA ASP A 19 12.18 20.15 -4.78
C ASP A 19 11.41 20.50 -6.07
N ASP A 20 11.75 19.86 -7.18
CA ASP A 20 11.06 20.09 -8.46
C ASP A 20 9.59 19.58 -8.44
N LEU A 21 9.29 18.53 -7.70
CA LEU A 21 7.92 18.07 -7.48
C LEU A 21 7.10 19.09 -6.69
N HIS A 22 7.68 19.74 -5.69
CA HIS A 22 7.05 20.83 -4.96
C HIS A 22 6.79 22.05 -5.85
N GLU A 23 7.72 22.40 -6.75
CA GLU A 23 7.52 23.48 -7.72
C GLU A 23 6.32 23.22 -8.65
N VAL A 24 6.07 21.97 -9.03
CA VAL A 24 4.93 21.58 -9.87
C VAL A 24 3.62 21.51 -9.06
N GLY A 25 3.68 21.66 -7.73
CA GLY A 25 2.52 21.71 -6.85
C GLY A 25 2.15 20.39 -6.20
N VAL A 26 3.09 19.46 -6.07
CA VAL A 26 2.94 18.26 -5.24
C VAL A 26 3.23 18.64 -3.79
N GLU A 27 2.26 18.45 -2.90
CA GLU A 27 2.43 18.70 -1.47
C GLU A 27 3.21 17.56 -0.80
N ASP A 28 3.92 17.84 0.29
CA ASP A 28 4.68 16.86 1.09
C ASP A 28 3.88 15.61 1.45
N PHE A 29 2.60 15.79 1.75
CA PHE A 29 1.70 14.69 2.10
C PHE A 29 1.54 13.65 0.98
N TYR A 30 1.79 14.04 -0.26
CA TYR A 30 1.64 13.18 -1.44
C TYR A 30 2.98 12.70 -2.02
N LEU A 31 4.08 13.02 -1.35
CA LEU A 31 5.44 12.64 -1.73
C LEU A 31 6.07 11.78 -0.64
N HIS A 32 6.44 10.56 -0.96
CA HIS A 32 7.08 9.65 -0.02
C HIS A 32 8.30 9.01 -0.64
N VAL A 33 9.39 8.96 0.10
CA VAL A 33 10.62 8.32 -0.33
C VAL A 33 10.89 7.07 0.49
N ILE A 34 11.18 5.98 -0.19
CA ILE A 34 11.48 4.68 0.41
C ILE A 34 12.90 4.30 0.05
N CYS A 35 13.71 4.01 1.05
CA CYS A 35 15.09 3.57 0.89
C CYS A 35 15.52 2.68 2.06
N LYS A 36 16.67 2.04 1.93
CA LYS A 36 17.24 1.18 2.98
C LYS A 36 17.70 1.96 4.21
N ASP A 37 18.27 3.16 4.03
CA ASP A 37 18.78 4.01 5.10
C ASP A 37 18.03 5.34 5.16
N GLU A 38 17.07 5.43 6.06
CA GLU A 38 16.25 6.63 6.30
C GLU A 38 17.04 7.76 7.00
N SER A 39 18.22 7.49 7.54
CA SER A 39 19.00 8.48 8.30
C SER A 39 19.44 9.65 7.42
N GLY A 40 19.70 9.37 6.14
CA GLY A 40 20.05 10.38 5.13
C GLY A 40 18.88 11.28 4.77
N LEU A 41 17.67 10.72 4.62
CA LEU A 41 16.44 11.45 4.29
C LEU A 41 16.07 12.48 5.37
N ARG A 42 16.17 12.08 6.64
CA ARG A 42 15.87 12.98 7.79
C ARG A 42 16.78 14.21 7.83
N LYS A 43 18.04 14.07 7.45
CA LYS A 43 19.00 15.19 7.42
C LYS A 43 18.67 16.20 6.33
N GLN A 44 18.01 15.77 5.27
CA GLN A 44 17.64 16.62 4.12
C GLN A 44 16.17 17.05 4.15
N HIS A 45 15.46 16.83 5.27
CA HIS A 45 14.04 17.17 5.42
C HIS A 45 13.09 16.52 4.39
N ILE A 46 13.51 15.41 3.77
CA ILE A 46 12.68 14.65 2.84
C ILE A 46 11.73 13.75 3.64
N HIS A 47 10.45 13.76 3.30
CA HIS A 47 9.46 12.91 3.95
C HIS A 47 9.74 11.42 3.66
N SER A 48 10.08 10.69 4.71
CA SER A 48 10.17 9.23 4.68
C SER A 48 8.75 8.64 4.63
N SER A 49 8.62 7.47 4.02
CA SER A 49 7.35 6.74 3.92
C SER A 49 6.81 6.35 5.30
N ASN A 50 5.48 6.29 5.40
CA ASN A 50 4.80 5.91 6.63
C ASN A 50 4.74 4.37 6.75
N TYR A 51 4.64 3.84 7.98
CA TYR A 51 4.47 2.40 8.25
C TYR A 51 3.32 1.76 7.47
N LEU A 52 2.24 2.52 7.21
CA LEU A 52 1.10 2.05 6.42
C LEU A 52 1.41 1.85 4.94
N GLU A 53 2.46 2.47 4.41
CA GLU A 53 2.90 2.37 3.02
C GLU A 53 3.99 1.32 2.83
N THR A 54 4.84 1.14 3.84
CA THR A 54 5.93 0.15 3.82
C THR A 54 5.48 -1.25 4.21
N LEU A 55 4.39 -1.38 4.96
CA LEU A 55 3.92 -2.65 5.52
C LEU A 55 2.52 -3.02 5.00
N ASP A 56 2.23 -4.30 4.93
CA ASP A 56 0.93 -4.84 4.47
C ASP A 56 -0.17 -4.84 5.57
N VAL A 57 -0.04 -3.96 6.58
CA VAL A 57 -0.92 -3.92 7.77
C VAL A 57 -2.41 -3.87 7.41
N VAL A 58 -2.77 -2.96 6.50
CA VAL A 58 -4.18 -2.75 6.11
C VAL A 58 -4.70 -3.95 5.32
N ARG A 59 -3.92 -4.46 4.39
CA ARG A 59 -4.29 -5.61 3.57
C ARG A 59 -4.49 -6.86 4.41
N ASP A 60 -3.51 -7.17 5.24
CA ASP A 60 -3.54 -8.39 6.06
C ASP A 60 -4.55 -8.28 7.20
N GLY A 61 -4.82 -7.06 7.69
CA GLY A 61 -5.93 -6.77 8.59
C GLY A 61 -7.30 -7.10 7.97
N PHE A 62 -7.54 -6.72 6.71
CA PHE A 62 -8.77 -7.08 5.99
C PHE A 62 -8.89 -8.60 5.74
N ILE A 63 -7.78 -9.26 5.40
CA ILE A 63 -7.76 -10.74 5.24
C ILE A 63 -8.08 -11.41 6.57
N GLY A 64 -7.45 -10.96 7.65
CA GLY A 64 -7.71 -11.46 8.99
C GLY A 64 -9.17 -11.24 9.43
N ALA A 65 -9.75 -10.06 9.15
CA ALA A 65 -11.16 -9.78 9.40
C ALA A 65 -12.10 -10.77 8.66
N ALA A 66 -11.81 -11.03 7.39
CA ALA A 66 -12.61 -11.98 6.60
C ALA A 66 -12.50 -13.41 7.14
N LEU A 67 -11.32 -13.84 7.55
CA LEU A 67 -11.10 -15.14 8.18
C LEU A 67 -11.79 -15.22 9.55
N GLY A 68 -11.69 -14.18 10.37
CA GLY A 68 -12.36 -14.06 11.66
C GLY A 68 -13.89 -14.10 11.52
N LEU A 69 -14.45 -13.41 10.52
CA LEU A 69 -15.86 -13.44 10.19
C LEU A 69 -16.30 -14.86 9.83
N ALA A 70 -15.58 -15.53 8.94
CA ALA A 70 -15.88 -16.91 8.55
C ALA A 70 -15.82 -17.87 9.75
N ALA A 71 -14.79 -17.77 10.57
CA ALA A 71 -14.62 -18.55 11.78
C ALA A 71 -15.75 -18.29 12.80
N GLY A 72 -16.14 -17.04 12.99
CA GLY A 72 -17.26 -16.66 13.86
C GLY A 72 -18.60 -17.23 13.40
N LEU A 73 -18.88 -17.15 12.09
CA LEU A 73 -20.10 -17.73 11.52
C LEU A 73 -20.13 -19.26 11.64
N ILE A 74 -19.01 -19.93 11.37
CA ILE A 74 -18.88 -21.38 11.55
C ILE A 74 -19.05 -21.74 13.03
N GLY A 75 -18.43 -21.00 13.95
CA GLY A 75 -18.57 -21.21 15.38
C GLY A 75 -20.01 -21.11 15.85
N VAL A 76 -20.75 -20.09 15.39
CA VAL A 76 -22.19 -19.94 15.69
C VAL A 76 -23.01 -21.10 15.10
N ALA A 77 -22.71 -21.53 13.87
CA ALA A 77 -23.37 -22.65 13.25
C ALA A 77 -23.18 -23.98 14.06
N LEU A 78 -21.95 -24.21 14.50
CA LEU A 78 -21.60 -25.34 15.34
C LEU A 78 -22.30 -25.28 16.73
N LEU A 79 -22.31 -24.10 17.37
CA LEU A 79 -23.03 -23.90 18.62
C LEU A 79 -24.52 -24.21 18.49
N LYS A 80 -25.14 -23.80 17.39
CA LYS A 80 -26.55 -24.10 17.12
C LYS A 80 -26.78 -25.55 16.77
N TYR A 81 -25.83 -26.19 16.08
CA TYR A 81 -25.97 -27.62 15.69
C TYR A 81 -25.84 -28.57 16.87
N PHE A 82 -24.84 -28.32 17.72
CA PHE A 82 -24.59 -29.21 18.88
C PHE A 82 -25.46 -28.88 20.11
N ASP A 83 -26.04 -27.67 20.14
CA ASP A 83 -26.87 -27.17 21.25
C ASP A 83 -26.35 -27.52 22.66
N PRO A 84 -25.13 -27.11 23.02
CA PRO A 84 -24.46 -27.51 24.26
C PRO A 84 -25.17 -27.01 25.51
N PHE A 85 -26.10 -26.07 25.38
CA PHE A 85 -26.87 -25.49 26.48
C PHE A 85 -28.21 -26.20 26.71
N GLY A 86 -28.64 -27.03 25.77
CA GLY A 86 -29.88 -27.78 25.81
C GLY A 86 -31.15 -26.93 25.53
N PRO A 87 -32.26 -27.59 25.28
CA PRO A 87 -33.48 -26.92 24.82
C PRO A 87 -34.15 -26.00 25.84
N GLU A 88 -33.70 -26.01 27.09
CA GLU A 88 -34.21 -25.12 28.15
C GLU A 88 -33.56 -23.72 28.11
N TYR A 89 -32.48 -23.58 27.39
CA TYR A 89 -31.70 -22.31 27.28
C TYR A 89 -31.76 -21.72 25.88
N GLU A 90 -32.66 -20.78 25.65
CA GLU A 90 -32.67 -19.99 24.43
C GLU A 90 -31.58 -18.90 24.49
N VAL A 91 -30.47 -19.10 23.79
CA VAL A 91 -29.44 -18.08 23.66
C VAL A 91 -29.96 -16.94 22.77
N PRO A 92 -30.02 -15.70 23.28
CA PRO A 92 -30.51 -14.56 22.50
C PRO A 92 -29.64 -14.30 21.24
N VAL A 93 -30.29 -13.90 20.15
CA VAL A 93 -29.62 -13.71 18.85
C VAL A 93 -28.45 -12.70 18.90
N TYR A 94 -28.56 -11.68 19.77
CA TYR A 94 -27.48 -10.69 19.93
C TYR A 94 -26.18 -11.30 20.47
N VAL A 95 -26.24 -12.39 21.25
CA VAL A 95 -25.04 -13.09 21.75
C VAL A 95 -24.27 -13.69 20.59
N TYR A 96 -24.96 -14.31 19.65
CA TYR A 96 -24.33 -14.83 18.42
C TYR A 96 -23.72 -13.70 17.57
N ALA A 97 -24.42 -12.57 17.46
CA ALA A 97 -23.92 -11.41 16.73
C ALA A 97 -22.65 -10.84 17.38
N ILE A 98 -22.62 -10.74 18.70
CA ILE A 98 -21.43 -10.31 19.45
C ILE A 98 -20.27 -11.28 19.22
N LEU A 99 -20.52 -12.58 19.27
CA LEU A 99 -19.51 -13.62 19.07
C LEU A 99 -18.85 -13.51 17.69
N VAL A 100 -19.66 -13.32 16.65
CA VAL A 100 -19.16 -13.09 15.27
C VAL A 100 -18.39 -11.78 15.19
N ALA A 101 -18.89 -10.69 15.79
CA ALA A 101 -18.20 -9.40 15.79
C ALA A 101 -16.84 -9.48 16.49
N VAL A 102 -16.78 -10.13 17.66
CA VAL A 102 -15.51 -10.32 18.40
C VAL A 102 -14.53 -11.15 17.58
N ALA A 103 -14.98 -12.26 16.98
CA ALA A 103 -14.11 -13.08 16.12
C ALA A 103 -13.59 -12.29 14.91
N THR A 104 -14.42 -11.45 14.29
CA THR A 104 -14.04 -10.59 13.17
C THR A 104 -12.99 -9.56 13.58
N LEU A 105 -13.22 -8.86 14.69
CA LEU A 105 -12.29 -7.85 15.20
C LEU A 105 -10.95 -8.46 15.63
N PHE A 106 -11.01 -9.63 16.27
CA PHE A 106 -9.81 -10.37 16.66
C PHE A 106 -9.00 -10.80 15.44
N GLY A 107 -9.67 -11.34 14.42
CA GLY A 107 -9.03 -11.69 13.16
C GLY A 107 -8.40 -10.47 12.47
N ALA A 108 -9.09 -9.32 12.46
CA ALA A 108 -8.54 -8.07 11.93
C ALA A 108 -7.28 -7.63 12.68
N TRP A 109 -7.29 -7.72 13.99
CA TRP A 109 -6.16 -7.39 14.85
C TRP A 109 -4.97 -8.32 14.61
N GLU A 110 -5.19 -9.64 14.60
CA GLU A 110 -4.14 -10.62 14.29
C GLU A 110 -3.56 -10.45 12.89
N GLY A 111 -4.44 -10.25 11.89
CA GLY A 111 -4.00 -9.97 10.53
C GLY A 111 -3.17 -8.68 10.43
N GLY A 112 -3.59 -7.63 11.14
CA GLY A 112 -2.82 -6.38 11.22
C GLY A 112 -1.44 -6.58 11.86
N LEU A 113 -1.34 -7.35 12.95
CA LEU A 113 -0.05 -7.70 13.57
C LEU A 113 0.85 -8.52 12.61
N ALA A 114 0.29 -9.49 11.90
CA ALA A 114 1.03 -10.25 10.89
C ALA A 114 1.54 -9.32 9.77
N GLY A 115 0.71 -8.35 9.35
CA GLY A 115 1.07 -7.35 8.34
C GLY A 115 2.19 -6.39 8.76
N ILE A 116 2.40 -6.17 10.06
CA ILE A 116 3.55 -5.38 10.58
C ILE A 116 4.89 -6.11 10.28
N GLY A 117 4.89 -7.44 10.29
CA GLY A 117 6.07 -8.24 9.98
C GLY A 117 6.27 -8.49 8.48
N ALA A 118 5.33 -8.07 7.64
CA ALA A 118 5.33 -8.33 6.20
C ALA A 118 5.67 -7.05 5.42
N GLU A 119 6.66 -7.14 4.53
CA GLU A 119 6.95 -6.07 3.57
C GLU A 119 5.75 -5.88 2.62
N ASN A 120 5.42 -4.62 2.33
CA ASN A 120 4.32 -4.29 1.44
C ASN A 120 4.54 -4.93 0.06
N LYS A 121 3.60 -5.76 -0.38
CA LYS A 121 3.70 -6.49 -1.65
C LYS A 121 3.79 -5.58 -2.88
N LYS A 122 3.38 -4.31 -2.76
CA LYS A 122 3.58 -3.31 -3.79
C LYS A 122 5.05 -2.92 -3.90
N LEU A 123 5.78 -2.88 -2.77
CA LEU A 123 7.20 -2.54 -2.67
C LEU A 123 8.12 -3.73 -2.91
N ALA A 124 7.67 -4.95 -2.65
CA ALA A 124 8.45 -6.17 -2.85
C ALA A 124 9.06 -6.29 -4.27
N ARG A 125 8.44 -5.62 -5.25
CA ARG A 125 8.95 -5.56 -6.63
C ARG A 125 10.18 -4.69 -6.80
N PHE A 126 10.41 -3.77 -5.87
CA PHE A 126 11.53 -2.82 -5.86
C PHE A 126 12.56 -3.21 -4.80
N HIS A 127 12.37 -4.36 -4.14
CA HIS A 127 13.23 -4.84 -3.06
C HIS A 127 14.72 -4.85 -3.47
N ASP A 128 15.03 -5.45 -4.63
CA ASP A 128 16.40 -5.56 -5.13
C ASP A 128 17.01 -4.17 -5.42
N ASP A 129 16.21 -3.23 -5.92
CA ASP A 129 16.67 -1.86 -6.19
C ASP A 129 16.92 -1.09 -4.88
N ILE A 130 16.05 -1.27 -3.87
CA ILE A 130 16.21 -0.67 -2.53
C ILE A 130 17.43 -1.26 -1.83
N GLU A 131 17.62 -2.57 -1.89
CA GLU A 131 18.81 -3.25 -1.34
C GLU A 131 20.10 -2.83 -2.04
N ALA A 132 20.03 -2.50 -3.33
CA ALA A 132 21.15 -1.91 -4.09
C ALA A 132 21.43 -0.44 -3.73
N GLY A 133 20.68 0.15 -2.78
CA GLY A 133 20.89 1.51 -2.30
C GLY A 133 20.23 2.59 -3.15
N LYS A 134 19.29 2.22 -4.04
CA LYS A 134 18.47 3.19 -4.78
C LYS A 134 17.29 3.67 -3.94
N PHE A 135 16.69 4.76 -4.39
CA PHE A 135 15.57 5.44 -3.71
C PHE A 135 14.31 5.30 -4.56
N VAL A 136 13.24 4.76 -3.96
CA VAL A 136 11.92 4.74 -4.61
C VAL A 136 11.16 5.97 -4.19
N VAL A 137 10.92 6.87 -5.14
CA VAL A 137 10.13 8.09 -4.96
C VAL A 137 8.69 7.78 -5.36
N LEU A 138 7.80 7.77 -4.38
CA LEU A 138 6.38 7.51 -4.55
C LEU A 138 5.63 8.83 -4.54
N VAL A 139 4.95 9.13 -5.64
CA VAL A 139 4.22 10.39 -5.84
C VAL A 139 2.74 10.10 -6.09
N TYR A 140 1.89 10.63 -5.21
CA TYR A 140 0.44 10.55 -5.39
C TYR A 140 -0.09 11.75 -6.15
N VAL A 141 -0.43 11.55 -7.42
CA VAL A 141 -0.86 12.63 -8.30
C VAL A 141 -2.36 12.61 -8.59
N ARG A 142 -2.96 13.80 -8.67
CA ARG A 142 -4.29 13.99 -9.26
C ARG A 142 -4.18 13.96 -10.78
N LYS A 143 -5.24 13.55 -11.48
CA LYS A 143 -5.26 13.50 -12.95
C LYS A 143 -4.77 14.79 -13.63
N GLN A 144 -5.03 15.93 -13.01
CA GLN A 144 -4.65 17.27 -13.55
C GLN A 144 -3.14 17.53 -13.50
N LEU A 145 -2.44 16.95 -12.52
CA LEU A 145 -0.99 17.14 -12.33
C LEU A 145 -0.16 16.01 -12.94
N GLU A 146 -0.80 14.90 -13.32
CA GLU A 146 -0.10 13.70 -13.81
C GLU A 146 0.82 14.00 -15.01
N GLU A 147 0.28 14.68 -16.02
CA GLU A 147 1.04 15.03 -17.22
C GLU A 147 2.19 15.98 -16.93
N ALA A 148 1.93 16.99 -16.06
CA ALA A 148 2.95 17.96 -15.67
C ALA A 148 4.10 17.30 -14.89
N VAL A 149 3.78 16.43 -13.92
CA VAL A 149 4.76 15.66 -13.15
C VAL A 149 5.57 14.74 -14.05
N VAL A 150 4.93 13.93 -14.89
CA VAL A 150 5.64 13.01 -15.79
C VAL A 150 6.52 13.76 -16.79
N LYS A 151 6.05 14.90 -17.32
CA LYS A 151 6.82 15.73 -18.22
C LYS A 151 8.04 16.33 -17.53
N MET A 152 7.87 16.95 -16.36
CA MET A 152 8.95 17.55 -15.57
C MET A 152 10.01 16.50 -15.22
N MET A 153 9.59 15.33 -14.71
CA MET A 153 10.49 14.23 -14.39
C MET A 153 11.31 13.77 -15.60
N LYS A 154 10.69 13.65 -16.77
CA LYS A 154 11.37 13.23 -17.99
C LYS A 154 12.36 14.28 -18.53
N GLU A 155 12.05 15.57 -18.35
CA GLU A 155 12.85 16.67 -18.86
C GLU A 155 14.01 17.05 -17.91
N ARG A 156 13.75 17.05 -16.59
CA ARG A 156 14.73 17.50 -15.58
C ARG A 156 15.47 16.35 -14.91
N HIS A 157 14.82 15.20 -14.76
CA HIS A 157 15.35 14.02 -14.03
C HIS A 157 15.32 12.74 -14.85
N PRO A 158 16.02 12.72 -16.02
CA PRO A 158 16.07 11.51 -16.85
C PRO A 158 16.72 10.30 -16.15
N GLU A 159 17.51 10.54 -15.08
CA GLU A 159 18.11 9.51 -14.24
C GLU A 159 17.12 8.84 -13.29
N ALA A 160 16.00 9.50 -12.99
CA ALA A 160 14.93 8.97 -12.14
C ALA A 160 13.84 8.33 -13.01
N GLU A 161 13.99 7.04 -13.28
CA GLU A 161 13.09 6.32 -14.17
C GLU A 161 11.71 6.09 -13.55
N LEU A 162 10.64 6.29 -14.36
CA LEU A 162 9.29 5.87 -13.99
C LEU A 162 9.20 4.34 -14.12
N VAL A 163 9.22 3.64 -12.98
CA VAL A 163 9.28 2.17 -12.91
C VAL A 163 7.94 1.53 -12.60
N GLY A 164 6.95 2.29 -12.16
CA GLY A 164 5.64 1.74 -11.83
C GLY A 164 4.52 2.78 -11.75
N VAL A 165 3.32 2.32 -12.03
CA VAL A 165 2.08 3.11 -11.88
C VAL A 165 1.01 2.25 -11.21
N ASP A 166 0.36 2.81 -10.17
CA ASP A 166 -0.84 2.23 -9.57
C ASP A 166 -2.01 3.20 -9.73
N SER A 167 -3.05 2.73 -10.42
CA SER A 167 -4.27 3.53 -10.66
C SER A 167 -5.26 3.51 -9.47
N HIS A 168 -4.99 2.71 -8.44
CA HIS A 168 -5.90 2.48 -7.31
C HIS A 168 -5.25 2.87 -5.97
N PHE A 169 -5.19 4.16 -5.70
CA PHE A 169 -4.56 4.74 -4.50
C PHE A 169 -4.98 4.10 -3.17
N ILE A 170 -6.28 3.77 -3.01
CA ILE A 170 -6.84 3.31 -1.73
C ILE A 170 -6.95 1.77 -1.65
N ASN A 171 -6.80 1.06 -2.76
CA ASN A 171 -7.02 -0.38 -2.78
C ASN A 171 -5.76 -1.14 -2.32
N PRO A 172 -5.77 -1.76 -1.12
CA PRO A 172 -4.61 -2.52 -0.63
C PRO A 172 -4.34 -3.80 -1.44
N PHE A 173 -5.30 -4.23 -2.27
CA PHE A 173 -5.18 -5.41 -3.13
C PHE A 173 -4.77 -5.07 -4.56
N SER A 174 -4.61 -3.79 -4.92
CA SER A 174 -4.14 -3.40 -6.26
C SER A 174 -2.69 -3.81 -6.47
N LYS A 175 -2.34 -4.05 -7.75
CA LYS A 175 -0.98 -4.39 -8.14
C LYS A 175 -0.35 -3.20 -8.87
N VAL A 176 0.87 -2.85 -8.49
CA VAL A 176 1.67 -1.88 -9.24
C VAL A 176 2.04 -2.50 -10.60
N SER A 177 1.77 -1.79 -11.69
CA SER A 177 2.24 -2.18 -13.03
C SER A 177 3.67 -1.70 -13.20
N ARG A 178 4.67 -2.60 -13.23
CA ARG A 178 6.07 -2.23 -13.49
C ARG A 178 6.23 -1.90 -14.97
N LEU A 179 6.72 -0.69 -15.25
CA LEU A 179 7.05 -0.25 -16.60
C LEU A 179 8.50 -0.70 -16.87
N GLY A 180 8.69 -1.77 -17.63
CA GLY A 180 10.03 -2.19 -18.06
C GLY A 180 10.45 -3.63 -17.76
N GLY A 181 9.59 -4.47 -17.14
CA GLY A 181 9.96 -5.85 -16.77
C GLY A 181 9.19 -6.97 -17.48
N ASP A 182 7.96 -6.71 -17.94
CA ASP A 182 7.15 -7.69 -18.68
C ASP A 182 6.62 -7.01 -19.95
N GLY A 183 7.11 -7.44 -21.08
CA GLY A 183 6.93 -6.80 -22.36
C GLY A 183 5.47 -6.51 -22.73
N ALA A 184 5.29 -5.41 -23.42
CA ALA A 184 4.22 -5.11 -24.38
C ALA A 184 2.76 -5.01 -23.89
N GLY A 185 2.49 -4.38 -22.71
CA GLY A 185 1.09 -4.16 -22.28
C GLY A 185 0.69 -2.73 -21.95
N ALA A 186 1.64 -1.85 -21.63
CA ALA A 186 1.33 -0.55 -21.01
C ALA A 186 1.26 0.65 -21.97
N ALA A 187 1.68 0.49 -23.23
CA ALA A 187 1.60 1.57 -24.23
C ALA A 187 0.15 1.88 -24.70
N GLY A 188 -0.81 1.02 -24.32
CA GLY A 188 -2.21 1.15 -24.74
C GLY A 188 -3.09 2.00 -23.81
N THR A 189 -2.67 2.26 -22.57
CA THR A 189 -3.54 2.91 -21.56
C THR A 189 -3.39 4.44 -21.49
N LEU A 190 -2.35 5.00 -22.08
CA LEU A 190 -2.16 6.46 -22.15
C LEU A 190 -2.94 7.13 -23.30
N LYS A 191 -3.63 6.35 -24.17
CA LYS A 191 -4.30 6.86 -25.39
C LYS A 191 -5.83 6.79 -25.39
N LYS A 192 -6.46 6.37 -24.25
CA LYS A 192 -7.93 6.34 -24.11
C LYS A 192 -8.35 6.74 -22.69
N ALA A 193 -8.31 8.01 -22.41
CA ALA A 193 -9.15 8.64 -21.43
C ALA A 193 -9.25 10.14 -21.78
#